data_90162def053ddf8fbcc77bd265c20774
#
_entry.id   90162def053ddf8fbcc77bd265c20774
#
_cell.length_a   1.000
_cell.length_b   1.000
_cell.length_c   1.000
_cell.angle_alpha   90.00
_cell.angle_beta   90.00
_cell.angle_gamma   90.00
#
_symmetry.space_group_name_H-M   'P 1'
#
loop_
_entity.id
_entity.type
_entity.pdbx_description
1 polymer ?
#
loop_
_entity_poly.entity_id
_entity_poly.type
_entity_poly.pdbx_seq_one_letter_code
_entity_poly.pdbx_strand_id
1 'polypeptide(L)'
;IPSIELFPASEGFFAYQDRTDTEGLRLNVDDGMYFEFIPVDSYFEENPRRIGLETVELGVQYALIVSSNAGLWAYDIGDTIKFVSKEPHRIVVTGRIKHFTSAFGEHVIAEEVEGALKDAMEQMGGLVTEFHVAPQVNPLSGLPYHEWFIEFAEQPQDAVGFAKSIDQSMIARN
;
A
#
# COMPACT_ATOMS: atom_id res chain seq x y z
N ILE A 1 10.93 -21.74 15.10
CA ILE A 1 11.60 -22.07 13.82
C ILE A 1 11.93 -20.74 13.18
N PRO A 2 13.18 -20.49 12.77
CA PRO A 2 13.50 -19.29 12.04
C PRO A 2 12.72 -19.27 10.71
N SER A 3 12.08 -18.15 10.41
CA SER A 3 11.38 -17.90 9.16
C SER A 3 12.10 -16.76 8.41
N ILE A 4 11.99 -16.77 7.09
CA ILE A 4 12.46 -15.71 6.22
C ILE A 4 11.29 -15.20 5.39
N GLU A 5 11.31 -13.92 5.08
CA GLU A 5 10.33 -13.29 4.21
C GLU A 5 10.76 -13.39 2.75
N LEU A 6 9.78 -13.61 1.88
CA LEU A 6 9.97 -13.69 0.43
C LEU A 6 8.90 -12.80 -0.23
N PHE A 7 9.26 -12.24 -1.39
CA PHE A 7 8.33 -11.51 -2.25
C PHE A 7 8.26 -12.21 -3.63
N PRO A 8 7.54 -13.33 -3.71
CA PRO A 8 7.21 -14.00 -4.97
C PRO A 8 5.86 -13.52 -5.50
N ALA A 9 5.69 -13.63 -6.81
CA ALA A 9 4.40 -13.55 -7.49
C ALA A 9 4.35 -14.56 -8.63
N SER A 10 3.21 -14.70 -9.32
CA SER A 10 3.12 -15.53 -10.53
C SER A 10 4.02 -15.00 -11.64
N GLU A 11 4.30 -13.71 -11.64
CA GLU A 11 5.15 -13.00 -12.59
C GLU A 11 6.64 -13.21 -12.36
N GLY A 12 7.04 -13.60 -11.15
CA GLY A 12 8.45 -13.82 -10.84
C GLY A 12 8.79 -13.79 -9.35
N PHE A 13 10.09 -13.88 -9.06
CA PHE A 13 10.64 -13.82 -7.72
C PHE A 13 11.41 -12.50 -7.54
N PHE A 14 10.82 -11.55 -6.82
CA PHE A 14 11.27 -10.16 -6.84
C PHE A 14 12.28 -9.83 -5.75
N ALA A 15 12.05 -10.30 -4.52
CA ALA A 15 12.93 -9.99 -3.40
C ALA A 15 12.88 -11.07 -2.31
N TYR A 16 13.88 -11.10 -1.45
CA TYR A 16 14.00 -12.05 -0.35
C TYR A 16 14.75 -11.44 0.84
N GLN A 17 14.44 -11.95 2.02
CA GLN A 17 15.18 -11.63 3.23
C GLN A 17 16.49 -12.42 3.26
N ASP A 18 17.60 -11.77 2.92
CA ASP A 18 18.95 -12.36 3.00
C ASP A 18 19.58 -12.19 4.39
N ARG A 19 19.03 -11.30 5.23
CA ARG A 19 19.49 -10.97 6.58
C ARG A 19 18.31 -10.75 7.51
N THR A 20 18.43 -11.23 8.73
CA THR A 20 17.41 -11.05 9.79
C THR A 20 17.65 -9.83 10.68
N ASP A 21 18.84 -9.23 10.58
CA ASP A 21 19.30 -8.07 11.35
C ASP A 21 19.20 -6.75 10.56
N THR A 22 18.60 -6.78 9.37
CA THR A 22 18.53 -5.63 8.45
C THR A 22 17.12 -5.50 7.91
N GLU A 23 16.62 -4.27 7.89
CA GLU A 23 15.29 -3.95 7.36
C GLU A 23 15.21 -4.19 5.85
N GLY A 24 14.07 -4.70 5.44
CA GLY A 24 13.68 -4.87 4.04
C GLY A 24 14.26 -6.11 3.36
N LEU A 25 13.61 -6.45 2.27
CA LEU A 25 13.96 -7.57 1.39
C LEU A 25 14.98 -7.11 0.35
N ARG A 26 16.01 -7.91 0.12
CA ARG A 26 16.97 -7.65 -0.96
C ARG A 26 16.29 -7.85 -2.31
N LEU A 27 16.28 -6.82 -3.15
CA LEU A 27 15.77 -6.87 -4.51
C LEU A 27 16.67 -7.75 -5.39
N ASN A 28 16.05 -8.63 -6.16
CA ASN A 28 16.73 -9.62 -7.00
C ASN A 28 16.98 -9.04 -8.40
N VAL A 29 18.04 -8.25 -8.55
CA VAL A 29 18.32 -7.46 -9.77
C VAL A 29 19.07 -8.23 -10.86
N ASP A 30 19.59 -9.43 -10.55
CA ASP A 30 20.49 -10.17 -11.43
C ASP A 30 19.85 -11.38 -12.14
N ASP A 31 18.56 -11.64 -11.93
CA ASP A 31 17.87 -12.86 -12.39
C ASP A 31 17.05 -12.68 -13.69
N GLY A 32 17.47 -11.75 -14.55
CA GLY A 32 16.84 -11.56 -15.86
C GLY A 32 15.50 -10.82 -15.80
N MET A 33 15.23 -10.11 -14.72
CA MET A 33 14.14 -9.17 -14.58
C MET A 33 14.64 -7.74 -14.67
N TYR A 34 13.92 -6.92 -15.42
CA TYR A 34 14.13 -5.48 -15.47
C TYR A 34 13.03 -4.79 -14.68
N PHE A 35 13.42 -3.95 -13.73
CA PHE A 35 12.52 -3.25 -12.84
C PHE A 35 12.40 -1.77 -13.21
N GLU A 36 11.17 -1.29 -13.28
CA GLU A 36 10.82 0.12 -13.37
C GLU A 36 9.89 0.47 -12.21
N PHE A 37 9.87 1.74 -11.86
CA PHE A 37 9.12 2.23 -10.72
C PHE A 37 8.34 3.48 -11.12
N ILE A 38 7.07 3.54 -10.72
CA ILE A 38 6.24 4.75 -10.86
C ILE A 38 5.99 5.28 -9.46
N PRO A 39 6.41 6.53 -9.14
CA PRO A 39 6.02 7.15 -7.88
C PRO A 39 4.50 7.12 -7.73
N VAL A 40 4.01 6.67 -6.58
CA VAL A 40 2.57 6.48 -6.37
C VAL A 40 1.79 7.77 -6.55
N ASP A 41 2.36 8.92 -6.18
CA ASP A 41 1.76 10.24 -6.34
C ASP A 41 1.40 10.58 -7.80
N SER A 42 2.18 10.06 -8.75
CA SER A 42 1.97 10.30 -10.18
C SER A 42 1.37 9.10 -10.93
N TYR A 43 1.07 8.01 -10.23
CA TYR A 43 0.64 6.78 -10.88
C TYR A 43 -0.64 6.91 -11.73
N PHE A 44 -1.58 7.74 -11.29
CA PHE A 44 -2.86 7.95 -11.98
C PHE A 44 -2.84 9.09 -13.01
N GLU A 45 -1.68 9.69 -13.27
CA GLU A 45 -1.52 10.65 -14.37
C GLU A 45 -1.70 9.94 -15.72
N GLU A 46 -2.07 10.68 -16.75
CA GLU A 46 -2.28 10.13 -18.10
C GLU A 46 -0.99 9.45 -18.64
N ASN A 47 0.18 10.00 -18.31
CA ASN A 47 1.49 9.48 -18.72
C ASN A 47 2.46 9.50 -17.52
N PRO A 48 2.32 8.58 -16.57
CA PRO A 48 3.15 8.57 -15.37
C PRO A 48 4.61 8.31 -15.72
N ARG A 49 5.52 9.05 -15.09
CA ARG A 49 6.95 8.89 -15.29
C ARG A 49 7.43 7.58 -14.69
N ARG A 50 8.06 6.73 -15.50
CA ARG A 50 8.79 5.56 -15.04
C ARG A 50 10.25 5.89 -14.80
N ILE A 51 10.79 5.36 -13.72
CA ILE A 51 12.20 5.53 -13.34
C ILE A 51 12.86 4.17 -13.14
N GLY A 52 14.15 4.09 -13.35
CA GLY A 52 14.96 2.91 -13.06
C GLY A 52 15.57 2.95 -11.66
N LEU A 53 16.27 1.88 -11.29
CA LEU A 53 16.92 1.69 -9.99
C LEU A 53 17.91 2.81 -9.62
N GLU A 54 18.54 3.42 -10.61
CA GLU A 54 19.55 4.48 -10.42
C GLU A 54 18.95 5.77 -9.85
N THR A 55 17.66 6.01 -10.05
CA THR A 55 16.98 7.26 -9.67
C THR A 55 15.97 7.11 -8.54
N VAL A 56 15.79 5.90 -7.98
CA VAL A 56 14.87 5.71 -6.86
C VAL A 56 15.34 6.47 -5.62
N GLU A 57 14.41 6.89 -4.80
CA GLU A 57 14.65 7.61 -3.54
C GLU A 57 14.19 6.78 -2.35
N LEU A 58 14.92 6.92 -1.23
CA LEU A 58 14.55 6.23 0.01
C LEU A 58 13.28 6.86 0.59
N GLY A 59 12.40 5.99 1.11
CA GLY A 59 11.18 6.43 1.76
C GLY A 59 10.03 6.79 0.81
N VAL A 60 10.28 6.92 -0.50
CA VAL A 60 9.23 7.16 -1.50
C VAL A 60 8.54 5.86 -1.85
N GLN A 61 7.21 5.90 -1.98
CA GLN A 61 6.41 4.77 -2.43
C GLN A 61 6.35 4.70 -3.96
N TYR A 62 6.49 3.48 -4.47
CA TYR A 62 6.48 3.20 -5.90
C TYR A 62 5.56 2.04 -6.23
N ALA A 63 4.81 2.14 -7.34
CA ALA A 63 4.24 0.98 -8.01
C ALA A 63 5.36 0.23 -8.76
N LEU A 64 5.35 -1.09 -8.65
CA LEU A 64 6.39 -1.96 -9.23
C LEU A 64 5.97 -2.42 -10.62
N ILE A 65 6.78 -2.09 -11.61
CA ILE A 65 6.63 -2.48 -13.01
C ILE A 65 7.77 -3.44 -13.37
N VAL A 66 7.45 -4.54 -14.03
CA VAL A 66 8.42 -5.55 -14.36
C VAL A 66 8.44 -5.89 -15.85
N SER A 67 9.63 -6.16 -16.38
CA SER A 67 9.82 -6.80 -17.67
C SER A 67 10.71 -8.02 -17.47
N SER A 68 10.39 -9.13 -18.16
CA SER A 68 11.13 -10.37 -18.01
C SER A 68 11.35 -11.06 -19.36
N ASN A 69 12.38 -11.89 -19.42
CA ASN A 69 12.65 -12.74 -20.59
C ASN A 69 11.60 -13.83 -20.81
N ALA A 70 10.68 -14.04 -19.86
CA ALA A 70 9.53 -14.93 -20.00
C ALA A 70 8.37 -14.29 -20.79
N GLY A 71 8.53 -13.07 -21.28
CA GLY A 71 7.55 -12.42 -22.16
C GLY A 71 6.69 -11.34 -21.50
N LEU A 72 7.00 -10.93 -20.28
CA LEU A 72 6.38 -9.75 -19.67
C LEU A 72 7.08 -8.48 -20.15
N TRP A 73 6.31 -7.49 -20.58
CA TRP A 73 6.82 -6.19 -21.02
C TRP A 73 6.10 -5.08 -20.29
N ALA A 74 6.87 -4.36 -19.46
CA ALA A 74 6.36 -3.24 -18.65
C ALA A 74 5.05 -3.59 -17.91
N TYR A 75 5.01 -4.79 -17.33
CA TYR A 75 3.83 -5.32 -16.66
C TYR A 75 3.72 -4.73 -15.26
N ASP A 76 2.57 -4.14 -14.98
CA ASP A 76 2.23 -3.63 -13.66
C ASP A 76 1.69 -4.77 -12.81
N ILE A 77 2.42 -5.14 -11.76
CA ILE A 77 2.00 -6.22 -10.85
C ILE A 77 0.96 -5.74 -9.83
N GLY A 78 0.75 -4.43 -9.74
CA GLY A 78 -0.21 -3.82 -8.83
C GLY A 78 0.25 -3.74 -7.37
N ASP A 79 1.49 -4.13 -7.07
CA ASP A 79 2.04 -4.00 -5.73
C ASP A 79 2.82 -2.70 -5.57
N THR A 80 2.77 -2.13 -4.36
CA THR A 80 3.55 -0.95 -3.99
C THR A 80 4.68 -1.32 -3.06
N ILE A 81 5.81 -0.65 -3.26
CA ILE A 81 7.03 -0.85 -2.49
C ILE A 81 7.64 0.48 -2.06
N LYS A 82 8.53 0.40 -1.08
CA LYS A 82 9.36 1.52 -0.63
C LYS A 82 10.81 1.06 -0.51
N PHE A 83 11.75 1.85 -1.00
CA PHE A 83 13.17 1.56 -0.80
C PHE A 83 13.62 1.99 0.60
N VAL A 84 14.28 1.08 1.31
CA VAL A 84 14.90 1.31 2.62
C VAL A 84 16.44 1.30 2.55
N SER A 85 17.01 0.81 1.43
CA SER A 85 18.45 0.86 1.13
C SER A 85 18.68 0.88 -0.37
N LYS A 86 19.77 1.51 -0.82
CA LYS A 86 20.21 1.51 -2.23
C LYS A 86 21.42 0.59 -2.48
N GLU A 87 22.17 0.23 -1.45
CA GLU A 87 23.37 -0.62 -1.57
C GLU A 87 23.41 -1.65 -0.43
N PRO A 88 23.00 -2.90 -0.67
CA PRO A 88 22.22 -3.34 -1.82
C PRO A 88 20.82 -2.73 -1.83
N HIS A 89 20.13 -2.75 -2.98
CA HIS A 89 18.74 -2.32 -3.04
C HIS A 89 17.88 -3.22 -2.16
N ARG A 90 17.23 -2.59 -1.16
CA ARG A 90 16.29 -3.25 -0.25
C ARG A 90 14.96 -2.54 -0.26
N ILE A 91 13.90 -3.33 -0.28
CA ILE A 91 12.53 -2.84 -0.35
C ILE A 91 11.70 -3.40 0.79
N VAL A 92 10.67 -2.67 1.16
CA VAL A 92 9.52 -3.17 1.90
C VAL A 92 8.29 -3.12 1.01
N VAL A 93 7.45 -4.14 1.07
CA VAL A 93 6.16 -4.15 0.38
C VAL A 93 5.18 -3.34 1.24
N THR A 94 4.56 -2.33 0.64
CA THR A 94 3.69 -1.39 1.36
C THR A 94 2.20 -1.62 1.08
N GLY A 95 1.88 -2.47 0.11
CA GLY A 95 0.50 -2.82 -0.21
C GLY A 95 0.26 -3.02 -1.69
N ARG A 96 -0.95 -2.72 -2.14
CA ARG A 96 -1.36 -2.80 -3.54
C ARG A 96 -1.92 -1.49 -4.05
N ILE A 97 -1.56 -1.14 -5.30
CA ILE A 97 -2.02 0.10 -5.94
C ILE A 97 -3.56 0.14 -6.11
N LYS A 98 -4.20 -1.02 -6.23
CA LYS A 98 -5.67 -1.13 -6.29
C LYS A 98 -6.38 -0.74 -4.99
N HIS A 99 -5.65 -0.71 -3.89
CA HIS A 99 -6.13 -0.25 -2.58
C HIS A 99 -5.79 1.23 -2.34
N PHE A 100 -5.22 1.89 -3.34
CA PHE A 100 -5.01 3.33 -3.33
C PHE A 100 -6.31 4.02 -3.73
N THR A 101 -6.88 4.73 -2.81
CA THR A 101 -7.97 5.65 -3.10
C THR A 101 -7.37 7.04 -3.21
N SER A 102 -6.95 7.42 -4.42
CA SER A 102 -6.60 8.83 -4.70
C SER A 102 -7.89 9.58 -5.01
N ALA A 103 -8.57 9.98 -3.96
CA ALA A 103 -9.70 10.86 -4.07
C ALA A 103 -9.32 12.20 -3.42
N PHE A 104 -9.68 13.32 -4.05
CA PHE A 104 -9.53 14.67 -3.50
C PHE A 104 -8.09 15.17 -3.36
N GLY A 105 -7.09 14.52 -3.97
CA GLY A 105 -5.67 14.88 -3.81
C GLY A 105 -5.02 14.31 -2.54
N GLU A 106 -5.72 13.49 -1.80
CA GLU A 106 -5.21 12.74 -0.66
C GLU A 106 -4.98 11.27 -1.06
N HIS A 107 -3.84 10.73 -0.67
CA HIS A 107 -3.49 9.33 -0.90
C HIS A 107 -3.77 8.53 0.36
N VAL A 108 -4.88 7.78 0.35
CA VAL A 108 -5.24 6.87 1.45
C VAL A 108 -4.74 5.47 1.10
N ILE A 109 -3.80 4.94 1.88
CA ILE A 109 -3.24 3.60 1.71
C ILE A 109 -3.94 2.59 2.63
N ALA A 110 -3.87 1.31 2.25
CA ALA A 110 -4.49 0.23 3.02
C ALA A 110 -3.99 0.18 4.48
N GLU A 111 -2.70 0.43 4.72
CA GLU A 111 -2.10 0.46 6.07
C GLU A 111 -2.73 1.52 6.97
N GLU A 112 -3.03 2.71 6.43
CA GLU A 112 -3.69 3.78 7.18
C GLU A 112 -5.12 3.42 7.52
N VAL A 113 -5.84 2.85 6.56
CA VAL A 113 -7.23 2.38 6.72
C VAL A 113 -7.32 1.28 7.77
N GLU A 114 -6.49 0.24 7.65
CA GLU A 114 -6.43 -0.87 8.61
C GLU A 114 -6.01 -0.41 9.99
N GLY A 115 -5.02 0.51 10.04
CA GLY A 115 -4.56 1.11 11.28
C GLY A 115 -5.65 1.94 11.97
N ALA A 116 -6.40 2.76 11.23
CA ALA A 116 -7.49 3.55 11.78
C ALA A 116 -8.63 2.67 12.33
N LEU A 117 -8.93 1.59 11.63
CA LEU A 117 -9.94 0.63 12.07
C LEU A 117 -9.51 -0.10 13.35
N LYS A 118 -8.24 -0.50 13.43
CA LYS A 118 -7.66 -1.12 14.62
C LYS A 118 -7.71 -0.20 15.83
N ASP A 119 -7.31 1.06 15.66
CA ASP A 119 -7.37 2.06 16.74
C ASP A 119 -8.82 2.26 17.22
N ALA A 120 -9.78 2.31 16.31
CA ALA A 120 -11.19 2.45 16.66
C ALA A 120 -11.72 1.23 17.44
N MET A 121 -11.37 0.01 17.05
CA MET A 121 -11.72 -1.21 17.81
C MET A 121 -11.09 -1.22 19.19
N GLU A 122 -9.83 -0.80 19.34
CA GLU A 122 -9.15 -0.73 20.62
C GLU A 122 -9.77 0.31 21.58
N GLN A 123 -10.20 1.46 21.06
CA GLN A 123 -10.75 2.57 21.85
C GLN A 123 -12.23 2.41 22.17
N MET A 124 -13.02 1.92 21.24
CA MET A 124 -14.48 1.93 21.31
C MET A 124 -15.09 0.53 21.47
N GLY A 125 -14.25 -0.51 21.42
CA GLY A 125 -14.70 -1.88 21.37
C GLY A 125 -15.35 -2.25 20.03
N GLY A 126 -15.93 -3.44 19.95
CA GLY A 126 -16.45 -4.02 18.72
C GLY A 126 -15.43 -4.93 18.05
N LEU A 127 -15.91 -5.80 17.17
CA LEU A 127 -15.10 -6.69 16.36
C LEU A 127 -15.56 -6.60 14.92
N VAL A 128 -14.67 -6.16 14.04
CA VAL A 128 -14.94 -6.03 12.59
C VAL A 128 -14.61 -7.34 11.89
N THR A 129 -15.49 -7.83 11.04
CA THR A 129 -15.30 -9.01 10.18
C THR A 129 -14.75 -8.61 8.83
N GLU A 130 -15.43 -7.65 8.18
CA GLU A 130 -15.05 -7.13 6.87
C GLU A 130 -15.36 -5.64 6.79
N PHE A 131 -14.63 -4.96 5.92
CA PHE A 131 -14.88 -3.54 5.63
C PHE A 131 -14.56 -3.20 4.18
N HIS A 132 -15.17 -2.13 3.71
CA HIS A 132 -14.91 -1.52 2.42
C HIS A 132 -14.91 0.00 2.57
N VAL A 133 -13.97 0.67 1.91
CA VAL A 133 -13.87 2.14 1.87
C VAL A 133 -14.01 2.59 0.43
N ALA A 134 -14.93 3.51 0.16
CA ALA A 134 -15.18 4.05 -1.16
C ALA A 134 -15.17 5.58 -1.14
N PRO A 135 -14.53 6.25 -2.13
CA PRO A 135 -14.56 7.69 -2.22
C PRO A 135 -15.90 8.17 -2.80
N GLN A 136 -16.57 9.06 -2.10
CA GLN A 136 -17.70 9.83 -2.62
C GLN A 136 -17.20 11.14 -3.23
N VAL A 137 -16.88 11.10 -4.53
CA VAL A 137 -16.28 12.23 -5.27
C VAL A 137 -17.27 13.34 -5.56
N ASN A 138 -18.56 12.98 -5.77
CA ASN A 138 -19.65 13.90 -6.08
C ASN A 138 -20.86 13.67 -5.16
N PRO A 139 -20.76 13.99 -3.86
CA PRO A 139 -21.89 13.85 -2.96
C PRO A 139 -23.01 14.81 -3.35
N LEU A 140 -24.26 14.46 -3.04
CA LEU A 140 -25.44 15.31 -3.29
C LEU A 140 -25.37 16.64 -2.52
N SER A 141 -24.62 16.68 -1.42
CA SER A 141 -24.37 17.90 -0.62
C SER A 141 -23.09 17.73 0.20
N GLY A 142 -22.41 18.83 0.51
CA GLY A 142 -21.18 18.84 1.30
C GLY A 142 -19.91 18.66 0.46
N LEU A 143 -18.81 18.41 1.15
CA LEU A 143 -17.52 18.12 0.53
C LEU A 143 -17.41 16.63 0.18
N PRO A 144 -16.55 16.26 -0.77
CA PRO A 144 -16.18 14.87 -1.00
C PRO A 144 -15.69 14.20 0.30
N TYR A 145 -15.96 12.90 0.45
CA TYR A 145 -15.60 12.14 1.65
C TYR A 145 -15.37 10.67 1.34
N HIS A 146 -14.72 9.93 2.28
CA HIS A 146 -14.59 8.48 2.24
C HIS A 146 -15.78 7.84 2.97
N GLU A 147 -16.53 7.02 2.28
CA GLU A 147 -17.66 6.25 2.83
C GLU A 147 -17.17 4.88 3.28
N TRP A 148 -17.48 4.53 4.53
CA TRP A 148 -17.08 3.28 5.14
C TRP A 148 -18.26 2.34 5.28
N PHE A 149 -18.11 1.13 4.76
CA PHE A 149 -19.02 0.03 4.94
C PHE A 149 -18.34 -1.00 5.84
N ILE A 150 -18.87 -1.21 7.04
CA ILE A 150 -18.23 -2.06 8.05
C ILE A 150 -19.23 -3.14 8.49
N GLU A 151 -18.79 -4.40 8.36
CA GLU A 151 -19.48 -5.54 8.93
C GLU A 151 -18.88 -5.88 10.28
N PHE A 152 -19.73 -5.92 11.31
CA PHE A 152 -19.32 -6.22 12.67
C PHE A 152 -19.73 -7.64 13.07
N ALA A 153 -18.78 -8.43 13.58
CA ALA A 153 -19.05 -9.64 14.35
C ALA A 153 -19.63 -9.30 15.73
N GLU A 154 -19.08 -8.23 16.35
CA GLU A 154 -19.58 -7.65 17.60
C GLU A 154 -19.71 -6.14 17.43
N GLN A 155 -20.90 -5.59 17.59
CA GLN A 155 -21.15 -4.17 17.42
C GLN A 155 -20.53 -3.35 18.56
N PRO A 156 -19.92 -2.18 18.23
CA PRO A 156 -19.49 -1.26 19.27
C PRO A 156 -20.72 -0.69 20.00
N GLN A 157 -20.56 -0.34 21.29
CA GLN A 157 -21.65 0.26 22.07
C GLN A 157 -22.08 1.63 21.56
N ASP A 158 -21.13 2.37 20.97
CA ASP A 158 -21.36 3.69 20.37
C ASP A 158 -20.81 3.69 18.93
N ALA A 159 -21.67 3.43 17.95
CA ALA A 159 -21.31 3.43 16.53
C ALA A 159 -20.90 4.83 16.02
N VAL A 160 -21.48 5.90 16.59
CA VAL A 160 -21.12 7.28 16.22
C VAL A 160 -19.73 7.63 16.75
N GLY A 161 -19.43 7.23 17.98
CA GLY A 161 -18.09 7.36 18.57
C GLY A 161 -17.06 6.55 17.81
N PHE A 162 -17.40 5.34 17.36
CA PHE A 162 -16.55 4.48 16.54
C PHE A 162 -16.19 5.15 15.21
N ALA A 163 -17.18 5.70 14.50
CA ALA A 163 -16.94 6.42 13.24
C ALA A 163 -16.05 7.65 13.46
N LYS A 164 -16.24 8.41 14.54
CA LYS A 164 -15.38 9.56 14.87
C LYS A 164 -13.95 9.13 15.22
N SER A 165 -13.77 7.99 15.87
CA SER A 165 -12.45 7.45 16.19
C SER A 165 -11.69 7.06 14.91
N ILE A 166 -12.36 6.44 13.94
CA ILE A 166 -11.78 6.19 12.60
C ILE A 166 -11.31 7.49 11.97
N ASP A 167 -12.18 8.50 11.90
CA ASP A 167 -11.91 9.78 11.25
C ASP A 167 -10.70 10.49 11.89
N GLN A 168 -10.65 10.52 13.22
CA GLN A 168 -9.50 11.08 13.97
C GLN A 168 -8.19 10.33 13.73
N SER A 169 -8.25 8.99 13.65
CA SER A 169 -7.07 8.18 13.39
C SER A 169 -6.58 8.34 11.96
N MET A 170 -7.49 8.45 10.98
CA MET A 170 -7.15 8.76 9.59
C MET A 170 -6.42 10.10 9.48
N ILE A 171 -6.96 11.17 10.09
CA ILE A 171 -6.33 12.51 10.12
C ILE A 171 -4.93 12.49 10.75
N ALA A 172 -4.71 11.64 11.75
CA ALA A 172 -3.42 11.55 12.42
C ALA A 172 -2.37 10.75 11.64
N ARG A 173 -2.78 9.94 10.66
CA ARG A 173 -1.91 9.06 9.85
C ARG A 173 -1.58 9.66 8.48
N ASN A 174 -2.40 10.60 8.00
CA ASN A 174 -2.27 11.21 6.66
C ASN A 174 -1.74 12.68 6.71
#